data_82bd05169a614ffd3a7a0d7e8cb1f209
#
_entry.id   82bd05169a614ffd3a7a0d7e8cb1f209
#
_cell.length_a   1.000
_cell.length_b   1.000
_cell.length_c   1.000
_cell.angle_alpha   90.00
_cell.angle_beta   90.00
_cell.angle_gamma   90.00
#
_symmetry.space_group_name_H-M   'P 1'
#
loop_
_entity.id
_entity.type
_entity.pdbx_description
1 polymer ?
#
loop_
_entity_poly.entity_id
_entity_poly.type
_entity_poly.pdbx_seq_one_letter_code
_entity_poly.pdbx_strand_id
1 'polypeptide(L)'
;YQFNIGLSTSFTGEDSLDIAIDSGSSSLSPMGTTMGFDSGTKLNVDGVTYTFPVGGATMVVGDSTDISSTFTGACLYSAFTDATPDDCGTGNSLGVAGKGVTASLSYAFDSGFSLAGGISSPQSEIVGNSADLYGVEAAYSADSYGVAVAFVNSDNGYLPETTYWGVNGFYSFDLADLSVGYETEENGGTDKS
;
A
#
# COMPACT_ATOMS: atom_id res chain seq x y z
N TYR A 1 -7.59 -21.34 14.29
CA TYR A 1 -6.51 -21.63 13.33
C TYR A 1 -6.50 -20.59 12.21
N GLN A 2 -5.34 -20.33 11.67
CA GLN A 2 -5.18 -19.58 10.43
C GLN A 2 -4.30 -20.40 9.49
N PHE A 3 -4.56 -20.23 8.21
CA PHE A 3 -3.87 -20.87 7.15
C PHE A 3 -3.72 -19.90 5.98
N ASN A 4 -2.50 -19.69 5.54
CA ASN A 4 -2.17 -18.81 4.43
C ASN A 4 -1.24 -19.55 3.47
N ILE A 5 -1.55 -19.49 2.18
CA ILE A 5 -0.71 -19.99 1.10
C ILE A 5 -0.42 -18.86 0.14
N GLY A 6 0.86 -18.57 -0.06
CA GLY A 6 1.34 -17.75 -1.17
C GLY A 6 1.79 -18.65 -2.31
N LEU A 7 1.30 -18.38 -3.50
CA LEU A 7 1.77 -18.99 -4.74
C LEU A 7 2.44 -17.88 -5.56
N SER A 8 3.67 -18.08 -5.98
CA SER A 8 4.41 -17.15 -6.81
C SER A 8 5.00 -17.87 -8.03
N THR A 9 4.86 -17.27 -9.20
CA THR A 9 5.42 -17.76 -10.45
C THR A 9 5.85 -16.61 -11.36
N SER A 10 6.74 -16.89 -12.28
CA SER A 10 7.19 -15.96 -13.32
C SER A 10 7.03 -16.59 -14.69
N PHE A 11 6.66 -15.81 -15.69
CA PHE A 11 6.54 -16.24 -17.08
C PHE A 11 7.77 -15.88 -17.92
N THR A 12 8.43 -14.79 -17.57
CA THR A 12 9.57 -14.24 -18.33
C THR A 12 10.88 -14.31 -17.56
N GLY A 13 10.83 -14.51 -16.26
CA GLY A 13 11.95 -14.44 -15.33
C GLY A 13 12.23 -13.04 -14.77
N GLU A 14 11.55 -12.02 -15.30
CA GLU A 14 11.62 -10.63 -14.83
C GLU A 14 10.26 -10.13 -14.26
N ASP A 15 9.24 -10.96 -14.30
CA ASP A 15 7.89 -10.71 -13.81
C ASP A 15 7.55 -11.62 -12.64
N SER A 16 6.52 -11.29 -11.90
CA SER A 16 5.95 -12.13 -10.83
C SER A 16 4.43 -12.12 -10.88
N LEU A 17 3.82 -13.30 -10.87
CA LEU A 17 2.41 -13.49 -10.57
C LEU A 17 2.29 -14.09 -9.18
N ASP A 18 1.70 -13.34 -8.27
CA ASP A 18 1.52 -13.72 -6.88
C ASP A 18 0.03 -13.90 -6.58
N ILE A 19 -0.31 -15.01 -5.94
CA ILE A 19 -1.68 -15.34 -5.52
C ILE A 19 -1.65 -15.67 -4.05
N ALA A 20 -2.39 -14.91 -3.25
CA ALA A 20 -2.60 -15.17 -1.84
C ALA A 20 -3.93 -15.91 -1.63
N ILE A 21 -3.88 -16.97 -0.86
CA ILE A 21 -5.06 -17.79 -0.49
C ILE A 21 -5.04 -17.95 1.02
N ASP A 22 -6.14 -17.65 1.67
CA ASP A 22 -6.24 -17.77 3.11
C ASP A 22 -7.50 -18.48 3.59
N SER A 23 -7.48 -18.87 4.86
CA SER A 23 -8.61 -19.41 5.61
C SER A 23 -8.32 -19.33 7.11
N GLY A 24 -9.32 -19.04 7.92
CA GLY A 24 -9.12 -18.97 9.36
C GLY A 24 -10.41 -19.05 10.17
N SER A 25 -10.30 -19.24 11.46
CA SER A 25 -11.44 -19.20 12.37
C SER A 25 -11.58 -17.83 13.04
N SER A 26 -12.75 -17.24 12.93
CA SER A 26 -13.11 -15.85 13.22
C SER A 26 -13.05 -15.40 14.70
N SER A 27 -12.57 -16.18 15.64
CA SER A 27 -12.84 -15.90 17.06
C SER A 27 -11.62 -15.41 17.87
N LEU A 28 -10.61 -14.87 17.23
CA LEU A 28 -9.42 -14.32 17.92
C LEU A 28 -9.43 -12.80 17.99
N SER A 29 -10.56 -12.18 18.36
CA SER A 29 -10.59 -10.77 18.71
C SER A 29 -10.11 -10.58 20.18
N PRO A 30 -9.23 -9.61 20.48
CA PRO A 30 -8.69 -8.53 19.65
C PRO A 30 -7.36 -8.82 18.96
N MET A 31 -6.70 -9.92 19.28
CA MET A 31 -5.38 -10.26 18.73
C MET A 31 -5.41 -10.57 17.23
N GLY A 32 -6.52 -11.11 16.72
CA GLY A 32 -6.67 -11.45 15.32
C GLY A 32 -6.65 -10.24 14.40
N THR A 33 -7.28 -9.14 14.79
CA THR A 33 -7.29 -7.89 14.04
C THR A 33 -5.93 -7.19 14.05
N THR A 34 -5.21 -7.25 15.17
CA THR A 34 -3.88 -6.64 15.29
C THR A 34 -2.81 -7.40 14.50
N MET A 35 -3.02 -8.68 14.25
CA MET A 35 -2.08 -9.54 13.52
C MET A 35 -2.51 -9.76 12.05
N GLY A 36 -3.52 -9.04 11.54
CA GLY A 36 -3.99 -9.18 10.17
C GLY A 36 -4.59 -10.53 9.84
N PHE A 37 -5.17 -11.22 10.82
CA PHE A 37 -5.76 -12.54 10.61
C PHE A 37 -7.15 -12.43 10.01
N ASP A 38 -7.29 -12.86 8.79
CA ASP A 38 -8.58 -12.98 8.16
C ASP A 38 -9.46 -14.07 8.79
N SER A 39 -10.73 -13.73 8.89
CA SER A 39 -11.71 -14.51 9.64
C SER A 39 -12.71 -15.21 8.72
N GLY A 40 -12.28 -16.23 8.04
CA GLY A 40 -13.17 -17.05 7.21
C GLY A 40 -12.83 -18.53 7.32
N THR A 41 -13.83 -19.38 7.50
CA THR A 41 -13.63 -20.84 7.51
C THR A 41 -13.55 -21.46 6.12
N LYS A 42 -13.71 -20.66 5.07
CA LYS A 42 -13.57 -21.06 3.68
C LYS A 42 -12.21 -20.63 3.14
N LEU A 43 -11.67 -21.38 2.21
CA LEU A 43 -10.56 -20.92 1.38
C LEU A 43 -11.03 -19.77 0.50
N ASN A 44 -10.39 -18.61 0.66
CA ASN A 44 -10.64 -17.44 -0.16
C ASN A 44 -9.34 -17.05 -0.87
N VAL A 45 -9.46 -16.51 -2.06
CA VAL A 45 -8.37 -15.79 -2.70
C VAL A 45 -8.33 -14.40 -2.07
N ASP A 46 -7.24 -14.10 -1.38
CA ASP A 46 -7.04 -12.82 -0.70
C ASP A 46 -6.46 -11.75 -1.64
N GLY A 47 -5.77 -12.17 -2.69
CA GLY A 47 -5.30 -11.27 -3.73
C GLY A 47 -4.63 -11.99 -4.88
N VAL A 48 -4.68 -11.35 -6.04
CA VAL A 48 -3.94 -11.76 -7.25
C VAL A 48 -3.21 -10.54 -7.78
N THR A 49 -1.88 -10.59 -7.81
CA THR A 49 -1.04 -9.45 -8.21
C THR A 49 -0.06 -9.89 -9.28
N TYR A 50 0.02 -9.14 -10.37
CA TYR A 50 1.00 -9.34 -11.42
C TYR A 50 1.91 -8.11 -11.52
N THR A 51 3.19 -8.34 -11.30
CA THR A 51 4.25 -7.34 -11.33
C THR A 51 5.16 -7.60 -12.52
N PHE A 52 5.41 -6.60 -13.35
CA PHE A 52 6.25 -6.74 -14.53
C PHE A 52 6.95 -5.44 -14.93
N PRO A 53 8.12 -5.52 -15.58
CA PRO A 53 8.85 -4.35 -16.05
C PRO A 53 8.23 -3.77 -17.33
N VAL A 54 8.19 -2.44 -17.41
CA VAL A 54 7.75 -1.68 -18.60
C VAL A 54 8.74 -0.55 -18.85
N GLY A 55 9.69 -0.76 -19.78
CA GLY A 55 10.62 0.30 -20.19
C GLY A 55 11.46 0.89 -19.05
N GLY A 56 11.86 0.08 -18.09
CA GLY A 56 12.64 0.52 -16.91
C GLY A 56 11.77 0.94 -15.70
N ALA A 57 10.47 1.04 -15.90
CA ALA A 57 9.50 1.18 -14.79
C ALA A 57 9.02 -0.22 -14.36
N THR A 58 8.48 -0.30 -13.15
CA THR A 58 7.79 -1.47 -12.63
C THR A 58 6.29 -1.19 -12.63
N MET A 59 5.52 -2.05 -13.26
CA MET A 59 4.06 -2.00 -13.29
C MET A 59 3.48 -3.13 -12.43
N VAL A 60 2.46 -2.79 -11.66
CA VAL A 60 1.67 -3.74 -10.86
C VAL A 60 0.22 -3.61 -11.28
N VAL A 61 -0.42 -4.75 -11.56
CA VAL A 61 -1.85 -4.86 -11.77
C VAL A 61 -2.38 -6.02 -10.94
N GLY A 62 -3.57 -5.88 -10.39
CA GLY A 62 -4.10 -6.95 -9.55
C GLY A 62 -5.54 -6.74 -9.13
N ASP A 63 -6.05 -7.74 -8.42
CA ASP A 63 -7.31 -7.70 -7.70
C ASP A 63 -7.02 -7.98 -6.22
N SER A 64 -7.77 -7.33 -5.34
CA SER A 64 -7.51 -7.33 -3.89
C SER A 64 -6.09 -6.86 -3.52
N THR A 65 -5.56 -5.92 -4.28
CA THR A 65 -4.30 -5.21 -4.01
C THR A 65 -4.56 -3.71 -3.94
N ASP A 66 -3.60 -2.92 -3.51
CA ASP A 66 -3.71 -1.47 -3.40
C ASP A 66 -2.59 -0.73 -4.17
N ILE A 67 -2.74 0.58 -4.30
CA ILE A 67 -1.79 1.41 -5.05
C ILE A 67 -0.45 1.56 -4.33
N SER A 68 -0.42 1.39 -3.01
CA SER A 68 0.81 1.53 -2.21
C SER A 68 1.82 0.40 -2.47
N SER A 69 1.41 -0.68 -3.14
CA SER A 69 2.30 -1.78 -3.52
C SER A 69 3.51 -1.35 -4.35
N THR A 70 3.43 -0.18 -5.02
CA THR A 70 4.54 0.42 -5.78
C THR A 70 5.18 1.62 -5.09
N PHE A 71 4.66 2.06 -3.93
CA PHE A 71 5.20 3.19 -3.20
C PHE A 71 6.45 2.80 -2.43
N THR A 72 7.39 3.71 -2.36
CA THR A 72 8.68 3.51 -1.67
C THR A 72 8.63 4.17 -0.29
N GLY A 73 8.40 3.40 0.75
CA GLY A 73 8.46 3.90 2.12
C GLY A 73 9.86 4.38 2.50
N ALA A 74 9.97 5.56 3.09
CA ALA A 74 11.21 6.09 3.64
C ALA A 74 11.25 5.93 5.16
N CYS A 75 10.96 4.72 5.65
CA CYS A 75 11.05 4.36 7.04
C CYS A 75 11.84 3.08 7.23
N LEU A 76 12.54 3.01 8.34
CA LEU A 76 13.24 1.79 8.76
C LEU A 76 12.47 1.15 9.90
N TYR A 77 11.96 -0.05 9.67
CA TYR A 77 11.26 -0.84 10.67
C TYR A 77 12.06 -2.07 11.07
N SER A 78 11.93 -2.44 12.34
CA SER A 78 12.17 -3.81 12.74
C SER A 78 10.87 -4.60 12.67
N ALA A 79 10.94 -5.92 12.50
CA ALA A 79 9.77 -6.79 12.55
C ALA A 79 8.93 -6.65 13.85
N PHE A 80 9.49 -6.06 14.90
CA PHE A 80 8.81 -5.79 16.16
C PHE A 80 8.00 -4.49 16.12
N THR A 81 8.44 -3.49 15.36
CA THR A 81 7.79 -2.17 15.25
C THR A 81 6.81 -2.10 14.07
N ASP A 82 6.91 -3.02 13.14
CA ASP A 82 6.08 -3.11 11.95
C ASP A 82 4.57 -3.26 12.26
N ALA A 83 4.23 -3.88 13.37
CA ALA A 83 2.84 -4.08 13.78
C ALA A 83 2.18 -2.86 14.46
N THR A 84 2.85 -1.73 14.61
CA THR A 84 2.31 -0.58 15.37
C THR A 84 2.21 0.72 14.61
N PRO A 85 3.14 1.17 13.75
CA PRO A 85 2.89 2.20 12.75
C PRO A 85 2.91 1.55 11.37
N ASP A 86 1.79 1.02 10.96
CA ASP A 86 1.62 0.40 9.66
C ASP A 86 2.09 1.36 8.55
N ASP A 87 2.97 0.87 7.69
CA ASP A 87 3.46 1.51 6.48
C ASP A 87 4.03 2.95 6.58
N CYS A 88 4.29 3.45 7.78
CA CYS A 88 4.98 4.74 8.00
C CYS A 88 4.52 5.90 7.09
N GLY A 89 3.24 6.06 6.89
CA GLY A 89 2.70 7.17 6.11
C GLY A 89 2.74 6.99 4.59
N THR A 90 2.90 5.78 4.11
CA THR A 90 2.84 5.50 2.66
C THR A 90 1.76 4.52 2.25
N GLY A 91 1.11 3.87 3.21
CA GLY A 91 0.19 2.79 2.93
C GLY A 91 -1.17 2.93 3.58
N ASN A 92 -1.49 2.02 4.47
CA ASN A 92 -2.82 1.85 5.03
C ASN A 92 -3.34 3.06 5.80
N SER A 93 -2.48 3.82 6.43
CA SER A 93 -2.86 5.03 7.15
C SER A 93 -3.24 6.18 6.22
N LEU A 94 -2.84 6.15 4.95
CA LEU A 94 -3.33 7.07 3.92
C LEU A 94 -4.68 6.65 3.30
N GLY A 95 -5.42 5.76 3.93
CA GLY A 95 -6.72 5.33 3.46
C GLY A 95 -6.68 4.49 2.18
N VAL A 96 -5.50 4.04 1.79
CA VAL A 96 -5.26 3.26 0.56
C VAL A 96 -5.58 1.78 0.74
N ALA A 97 -5.98 1.37 1.93
CA ALA A 97 -6.32 0.00 2.30
C ALA A 97 -7.58 -0.57 1.61
N GLY A 98 -8.12 0.11 0.63
CA GLY A 98 -9.19 -0.41 -0.21
C GLY A 98 -8.65 -1.44 -1.19
N LYS A 99 -8.54 -2.69 -0.76
CA LYS A 99 -8.27 -3.82 -1.68
C LYS A 99 -9.29 -3.81 -2.81
N GLY A 100 -8.82 -3.74 -4.04
CA GLY A 100 -9.67 -3.68 -5.22
C GLY A 100 -8.89 -4.00 -6.49
N VAL A 101 -9.51 -3.76 -7.63
CA VAL A 101 -8.82 -3.82 -8.91
C VAL A 101 -7.89 -2.62 -9.00
N THR A 102 -6.60 -2.89 -9.09
CA THR A 102 -5.54 -1.88 -9.00
C THR A 102 -4.62 -1.94 -10.21
N ALA A 103 -4.18 -0.76 -10.64
CA ALA A 103 -3.08 -0.59 -11.58
C ALA A 103 -2.15 0.51 -11.05
N SER A 104 -0.88 0.20 -10.88
CA SER A 104 0.12 1.15 -10.38
C SER A 104 1.44 1.00 -11.11
N LEU A 105 2.22 2.07 -11.13
CA LEU A 105 3.50 2.17 -11.82
C LEU A 105 4.50 2.88 -10.91
N SER A 106 5.73 2.37 -10.86
CA SER A 106 6.84 3.06 -10.22
C SER A 106 8.07 3.13 -11.12
N TYR A 107 8.87 4.17 -10.93
CA TYR A 107 10.14 4.34 -11.62
C TYR A 107 11.20 4.82 -10.63
N ALA A 108 12.30 4.08 -10.54
CA ALA A 108 13.46 4.45 -9.74
C ALA A 108 14.56 5.01 -10.64
N PHE A 109 15.07 6.20 -10.28
CA PHE A 109 16.18 6.87 -10.97
C PHE A 109 17.50 6.48 -10.32
N ASP A 110 18.58 6.44 -11.11
CA ASP A 110 19.95 6.16 -10.60
C ASP A 110 20.42 7.18 -9.56
N SER A 111 19.77 8.33 -9.49
CA SER A 111 20.08 9.40 -8.55
C SER A 111 19.52 9.18 -7.12
N GLY A 112 18.82 8.08 -6.87
CA GLY A 112 18.15 7.78 -5.60
C GLY A 112 16.72 8.32 -5.51
N PHE A 113 16.24 9.07 -6.50
CA PHE A 113 14.82 9.45 -6.57
C PHE A 113 13.97 8.29 -7.09
N SER A 114 12.73 8.24 -6.63
CA SER A 114 11.68 7.38 -7.18
C SER A 114 10.37 8.16 -7.30
N LEU A 115 9.57 7.77 -8.28
CA LEU A 115 8.21 8.27 -8.49
C LEU A 115 7.29 7.07 -8.64
N ALA A 116 6.14 7.10 -8.00
CA ALA A 116 5.12 6.09 -8.13
C ALA A 116 3.74 6.73 -8.25
N GLY A 117 2.80 5.99 -8.83
CA GLY A 117 1.41 6.41 -8.88
C GLY A 117 0.52 5.29 -9.38
N GLY A 118 -0.76 5.35 -8.99
CA GLY A 118 -1.70 4.32 -9.36
C GLY A 118 -3.15 4.72 -9.13
N ILE A 119 -4.00 3.82 -9.56
CA ILE A 119 -5.45 3.88 -9.39
C ILE A 119 -5.93 2.55 -8.84
N SER A 120 -6.95 2.58 -8.01
CA SER A 120 -7.62 1.39 -7.47
C SER A 120 -9.13 1.61 -7.42
N SER A 121 -9.90 0.58 -7.72
CA SER A 121 -11.35 0.59 -7.58
C SER A 121 -11.80 -0.56 -6.69
N PRO A 122 -12.34 -0.27 -5.50
CA PRO A 122 -12.84 -1.29 -4.58
C PRO A 122 -14.02 -2.10 -5.12
N GLN A 123 -14.69 -1.63 -6.18
CA GLN A 123 -15.91 -2.23 -6.73
C GLN A 123 -15.72 -2.96 -8.06
N SER A 124 -14.50 -3.31 -8.42
CA SER A 124 -14.18 -4.06 -9.66
C SER A 124 -14.43 -3.30 -10.97
N GLU A 125 -14.73 -2.02 -10.91
CA GLU A 125 -14.90 -1.14 -12.09
C GLU A 125 -13.99 0.08 -11.97
N ILE A 126 -12.93 0.14 -12.76
CA ILE A 126 -11.97 1.26 -12.77
C ILE A 126 -12.56 2.53 -13.44
N VAL A 127 -13.69 2.41 -14.12
CA VAL A 127 -14.32 3.52 -14.85
C VAL A 127 -15.83 3.48 -14.62
N GLY A 128 -16.36 4.47 -13.94
CA GLY A 128 -17.80 4.55 -13.67
C GLY A 128 -18.14 5.53 -12.55
N ASN A 129 -19.33 5.45 -12.00
CA ASN A 129 -19.76 6.19 -10.82
C ASN A 129 -19.44 5.44 -9.52
N SER A 130 -18.42 4.62 -9.51
CA SER A 130 -17.98 3.82 -8.38
C SER A 130 -16.87 4.54 -7.61
N ALA A 131 -16.68 4.12 -6.37
CA ALA A 131 -15.59 4.60 -5.54
C ALA A 131 -14.23 4.28 -6.18
N ASP A 132 -13.46 5.30 -6.45
CA ASP A 132 -12.12 5.18 -7.01
C ASP A 132 -11.08 5.83 -6.08
N LEU A 133 -9.90 5.24 -6.04
CA LEU A 133 -8.74 5.80 -5.37
C LEU A 133 -7.68 6.10 -6.43
N TYR A 134 -7.01 7.22 -6.30
CA TYR A 134 -5.78 7.48 -7.03
C TYR A 134 -4.75 8.11 -6.11
N GLY A 135 -3.49 7.80 -6.35
CA GLY A 135 -2.41 8.32 -5.55
C GLY A 135 -1.12 8.45 -6.31
N VAL A 136 -0.26 9.31 -5.80
CA VAL A 136 1.09 9.53 -6.31
C VAL A 136 2.07 9.66 -5.15
N GLU A 137 3.30 9.21 -5.36
CA GLU A 137 4.39 9.33 -4.40
C GLU A 137 5.65 9.82 -5.10
N ALA A 138 6.43 10.62 -4.39
CA ALA A 138 7.80 10.94 -4.72
C ALA A 138 8.68 10.63 -3.51
N ALA A 139 9.73 9.86 -3.72
CA ALA A 139 10.67 9.51 -2.68
C ALA A 139 12.12 9.76 -3.11
N TYR A 140 12.97 9.97 -2.12
CA TYR A 140 14.42 10.01 -2.27
C TYR A 140 15.06 9.13 -1.21
N SER A 141 15.97 8.27 -1.61
CA SER A 141 16.69 7.37 -0.71
C SER A 141 18.20 7.45 -0.99
N ALA A 142 18.97 7.62 0.07
CA ALA A 142 20.42 7.54 0.11
C ALA A 142 20.84 6.51 1.18
N ASP A 143 22.14 6.22 1.29
CA ASP A 143 22.66 5.17 2.18
C ASP A 143 22.25 5.36 3.66
N SER A 144 22.17 6.62 4.12
CA SER A 144 21.93 6.95 5.53
C SER A 144 20.68 7.77 5.80
N TYR A 145 19.94 8.17 4.78
CA TYR A 145 18.68 8.90 4.97
C TYR A 145 17.74 8.74 3.78
N GLY A 146 16.48 8.93 4.03
CA GLY A 146 15.45 8.93 3.00
C GLY A 146 14.27 9.80 3.40
N VAL A 147 13.52 10.23 2.40
CA VAL A 147 12.27 10.98 2.57
C VAL A 147 11.28 10.57 1.48
N ALA A 148 10.01 10.42 1.84
CA ALA A 148 8.94 10.19 0.90
C ALA A 148 7.76 11.10 1.20
N VAL A 149 7.06 11.51 0.14
CA VAL A 149 5.84 12.31 0.20
C VAL A 149 4.80 11.63 -0.67
N ALA A 150 3.67 11.27 -0.10
CA ALA A 150 2.56 10.65 -0.78
C ALA A 150 1.30 11.52 -0.72
N PHE A 151 0.54 11.46 -1.79
CA PHE A 151 -0.77 12.07 -1.92
C PHE A 151 -1.75 11.02 -2.42
N VAL A 152 -2.90 10.88 -1.75
CA VAL A 152 -3.98 9.98 -2.16
C VAL A 152 -5.30 10.71 -2.09
N ASN A 153 -6.12 10.53 -3.11
CA ASN A 153 -7.52 10.97 -3.12
C ASN A 153 -8.43 9.75 -3.24
N SER A 154 -9.45 9.72 -2.42
CA SER A 154 -10.50 8.70 -2.40
C SER A 154 -11.84 9.34 -2.73
N ASP A 155 -12.43 8.95 -3.86
CA ASP A 155 -13.81 9.25 -4.21
C ASP A 155 -14.71 8.07 -3.83
N ASN A 156 -15.61 8.27 -2.90
CA ASN A 156 -16.53 7.24 -2.43
C ASN A 156 -17.88 7.23 -3.19
N GLY A 157 -18.04 8.03 -4.22
CA GLY A 157 -19.24 8.12 -5.05
C GLY A 157 -20.53 8.60 -4.34
N TYR A 158 -20.62 8.45 -3.03
CA TYR A 158 -21.76 8.82 -2.19
C TYR A 158 -21.42 9.74 -1.01
N LEU A 159 -20.12 9.83 -0.68
CA LEU A 159 -19.58 10.68 0.39
C LEU A 159 -18.68 11.74 -0.24
N PRO A 160 -18.41 12.85 0.48
CA PRO A 160 -17.42 13.81 0.05
C PRO A 160 -16.05 13.11 -0.19
N GLU A 161 -15.35 13.55 -1.21
CA GLU A 161 -13.98 13.11 -1.47
C GLU A 161 -13.11 13.27 -0.23
N THR A 162 -12.26 12.31 0.01
CA THR A 162 -11.28 12.35 1.09
C THR A 162 -9.87 12.44 0.51
N THR A 163 -9.12 13.40 0.98
CA THR A 163 -7.74 13.63 0.54
C THR A 163 -6.78 13.31 1.67
N TYR A 164 -5.73 12.59 1.35
CA TYR A 164 -4.68 12.18 2.29
C TYR A 164 -3.32 12.72 1.84
N TRP A 165 -2.56 13.22 2.79
CA TRP A 165 -1.16 13.59 2.62
C TRP A 165 -0.32 12.90 3.65
N GLY A 166 0.76 12.25 3.22
CA GLY A 166 1.75 11.64 4.09
C GLY A 166 3.15 12.13 3.76
N VAL A 167 3.93 12.34 4.79
CA VAL A 167 5.37 12.61 4.69
C VAL A 167 6.07 11.70 5.67
N ASN A 168 7.04 10.95 5.22
CA ASN A 168 7.87 10.13 6.09
C ASN A 168 9.34 10.27 5.76
N GLY A 169 10.19 9.91 6.69
CA GLY A 169 11.62 9.94 6.50
C GLY A 169 12.37 9.17 7.56
N PHE A 170 13.59 8.78 7.23
CA PHE A 170 14.51 8.16 8.16
C PHE A 170 15.90 8.78 8.10
N TYR A 171 16.64 8.60 9.17
CA TYR A 171 18.05 8.89 9.24
C TYR A 171 18.76 7.80 10.07
N SER A 172 19.80 7.20 9.49
CA SER A 172 20.64 6.20 10.13
C SER A 172 21.89 6.84 10.72
N PHE A 173 22.00 6.79 12.04
CA PHE A 173 23.21 7.15 12.79
C PHE A 173 24.05 5.90 13.00
N ASP A 174 25.31 6.07 13.36
CA ASP A 174 26.21 4.94 13.66
C ASP A 174 25.68 4.04 14.80
N LEU A 175 24.84 4.56 15.69
CA LEU A 175 24.38 3.87 16.91
C LEU A 175 22.89 3.51 16.87
N ALA A 176 22.07 4.17 16.06
CA ALA A 176 20.63 3.99 16.03
C ALA A 176 20.03 4.56 14.74
N ASP A 177 18.86 4.04 14.35
CA ASP A 177 18.04 4.56 13.28
C ASP A 177 16.86 5.35 13.85
N LEU A 178 16.55 6.47 13.23
CA LEU A 178 15.38 7.29 13.54
C LEU A 178 14.47 7.34 12.32
N SER A 179 13.20 7.00 12.50
CA SER A 179 12.16 7.19 11.49
C SER A 179 11.04 8.07 12.03
N VAL A 180 10.50 8.95 11.18
CA VAL A 180 9.41 9.86 11.51
C VAL A 180 8.42 9.86 10.37
N GLY A 181 7.12 9.78 10.69
CA GLY A 181 6.00 9.90 9.75
C GLY A 181 5.00 10.93 10.25
N TYR A 182 4.36 11.62 9.32
CA TYR A 182 3.26 12.54 9.57
C TYR A 182 2.22 12.41 8.48
N GLU A 183 0.96 12.34 8.86
CA GLU A 183 -0.17 12.17 7.96
C GLU A 183 -1.30 13.14 8.27
N THR A 184 -2.02 13.52 7.24
CA THR A 184 -3.25 14.29 7.35
C THR A 184 -4.35 13.66 6.52
N GLU A 185 -5.57 13.77 7.01
CA GLU A 185 -6.80 13.39 6.33
C GLU A 185 -7.71 14.61 6.26
N GLU A 186 -8.11 14.98 5.05
CA GLU A 186 -9.07 16.03 4.79
C GLU A 186 -10.34 15.42 4.19
N ASN A 187 -11.42 15.45 4.96
CA ASN A 187 -12.73 15.01 4.51
C ASN A 187 -13.49 16.21 3.90
N GLY A 188 -13.78 16.18 2.63
CA GLY A 188 -14.42 17.26 1.85
C GLY A 188 -15.85 17.67 2.25
N GLY A 189 -16.29 17.38 3.46
CA GLY A 189 -17.64 17.66 3.95
C GLY A 189 -17.77 18.43 5.25
N THR A 190 -16.69 18.77 5.94
CA THR A 190 -16.78 19.53 7.18
C THR A 190 -15.60 20.49 7.35
N ASP A 191 -15.69 21.65 6.72
CA ASP A 191 -15.08 22.83 7.27
C ASP A 191 -15.72 23.06 8.66
N LYS A 192 -15.07 22.58 9.69
CA LYS A 192 -15.32 23.05 11.04
C LYS A 192 -14.48 24.30 11.24
N SER A 193 -15.03 25.45 10.85
CA SER A 193 -14.58 26.77 11.32
C SER A 193 -14.74 26.91 12.82
#